data_9203f733ebc16873c62fbdbe864d2afd
#
_entry.id   9203f733ebc16873c62fbdbe864d2afd
#
_cell.length_a   1.000
_cell.length_b   1.000
_cell.length_c   1.000
_cell.angle_alpha   90.00
_cell.angle_beta   90.00
_cell.angle_gamma   90.00
#
_symmetry.space_group_name_H-M   'P 1'
#
loop_
_entity.id
_entity.type
_entity.pdbx_description
1 polymer ?
#
loop_
_entity_poly.entity_id
_entity_poly.type
_entity_poly.pdbx_seq_one_letter_code
_entity_poly.pdbx_strand_id
1 'polypeptide(L)'
;MNTHILKRLFPGLLLCASGLIHAADSVLVVSIDALHPAALSARTSPTLHALMQAGRFTLNGRSVDPPQTLIAHTAMLTGLPPAQHDKRDNDWRPGEPQVAKPTLFDDARQAGYRTAFYFSKPKLGYLVNAAVDEQGLAPDGGIEPVRAFFRAEGKRFAFLHVSGLEWAGGDYGWLSPEYLEELTAIDARLAPLFDEVRQRGSFAIVVTSDHAGHGTLHGTNHPENYKLPLIVAGNVAQLPRLPKGTWPVTGLRSLVRKLAQ
;
A
#
# COMPACT_ATOMS: atom_id res chain seq x y z
N MET A 1 -68.34 -14.97 38.84
CA MET A 1 -67.71 -15.42 37.61
C MET A 1 -66.48 -14.53 37.40
N ASN A 2 -65.28 -15.03 37.80
CA ASN A 2 -64.05 -14.31 37.73
C ASN A 2 -63.22 -14.93 36.57
N THR A 3 -63.03 -14.17 35.52
CA THR A 3 -62.17 -14.57 34.40
C THR A 3 -60.77 -14.02 34.60
N HIS A 4 -59.81 -14.91 34.93
CA HIS A 4 -58.37 -14.60 34.97
C HIS A 4 -57.79 -14.55 33.57
N ILE A 5 -57.36 -13.35 33.16
CA ILE A 5 -56.60 -13.16 31.90
C ILE A 5 -55.12 -13.46 32.19
N LEU A 6 -54.61 -14.55 31.64
CA LEU A 6 -53.21 -14.97 31.74
C LEU A 6 -52.39 -14.16 30.71
N LYS A 7 -51.62 -13.17 31.19
CA LYS A 7 -50.65 -12.44 30.34
C LYS A 7 -49.45 -13.35 30.04
N ARG A 8 -49.35 -13.81 28.79
CA ARG A 8 -48.15 -14.49 28.30
C ARG A 8 -47.05 -13.46 28.08
N LEU A 9 -46.00 -13.50 28.90
CA LEU A 9 -44.72 -12.80 28.65
C LEU A 9 -43.95 -13.56 27.54
N PHE A 10 -43.77 -12.93 26.40
CA PHE A 10 -42.80 -13.36 25.40
C PHE A 10 -41.42 -12.86 25.83
N PRO A 11 -40.41 -13.73 26.01
CA PRO A 11 -39.04 -13.27 26.17
C PRO A 11 -38.53 -12.81 24.82
N GLY A 12 -38.34 -11.50 24.68
CA GLY A 12 -37.65 -10.93 23.52
C GLY A 12 -36.20 -11.43 23.45
N LEU A 13 -35.90 -12.26 22.48
CA LEU A 13 -34.55 -12.70 22.17
C LEU A 13 -33.77 -11.50 21.60
N LEU A 14 -32.99 -10.86 22.49
CA LEU A 14 -32.01 -9.84 22.05
C LEU A 14 -30.92 -10.55 21.27
N LEU A 15 -31.01 -10.56 19.92
CA LEU A 15 -29.87 -10.91 19.06
C LEU A 15 -28.83 -9.80 19.24
N CYS A 16 -27.82 -10.06 20.08
CA CYS A 16 -26.57 -9.33 20.02
C CYS A 16 -25.93 -9.66 18.68
N ALA A 17 -26.09 -8.80 17.68
CA ALA A 17 -25.28 -8.82 16.49
C ALA A 17 -23.84 -8.50 16.93
N SER A 18 -23.08 -9.55 17.26
CA SER A 18 -21.64 -9.45 17.37
C SER A 18 -21.14 -8.98 16.01
N GLY A 19 -20.80 -7.70 15.89
CA GLY A 19 -20.15 -7.17 14.71
C GLY A 19 -18.86 -7.96 14.50
N LEU A 20 -18.89 -8.93 13.61
CA LEU A 20 -17.70 -9.63 13.16
C LEU A 20 -16.76 -8.56 12.62
N ILE A 21 -15.58 -8.43 13.21
CA ILE A 21 -14.50 -7.61 12.68
C ILE A 21 -14.15 -8.29 11.35
N HIS A 22 -14.63 -7.72 10.23
CA HIS A 22 -14.34 -8.27 8.92
C HIS A 22 -13.02 -7.68 8.45
N ALA A 23 -12.06 -8.56 8.21
CA ALA A 23 -10.88 -8.26 7.40
C ALA A 23 -11.31 -7.76 6.02
N ALA A 24 -10.46 -6.97 5.35
CA ALA A 24 -10.72 -6.58 3.98
C ALA A 24 -10.69 -7.81 3.06
N ASP A 25 -11.70 -7.99 2.20
CA ASP A 25 -11.64 -9.01 1.14
C ASP A 25 -10.71 -8.59 0.00
N SER A 26 -10.48 -7.30 -0.13
CA SER A 26 -9.58 -6.73 -1.12
C SER A 26 -8.60 -5.77 -0.48
N VAL A 27 -7.30 -6.07 -0.59
CA VAL A 27 -6.22 -5.23 -0.08
C VAL A 27 -5.33 -4.81 -1.23
N LEU A 28 -5.23 -3.51 -1.47
CA LEU A 28 -4.33 -2.92 -2.45
C LEU A 28 -3.27 -2.08 -1.73
N VAL A 29 -2.01 -2.36 -2.00
CA VAL A 29 -0.88 -1.53 -1.59
C VAL A 29 -0.27 -0.90 -2.84
N VAL A 30 -0.15 0.41 -2.87
CA VAL A 30 0.51 1.16 -3.95
C VAL A 30 1.74 1.84 -3.39
N SER A 31 2.90 1.54 -3.97
CA SER A 31 4.14 2.29 -3.76
C SER A 31 4.38 3.17 -4.98
N ILE A 32 4.24 4.48 -4.81
CA ILE A 32 4.60 5.45 -5.85
C ILE A 32 6.06 5.84 -5.62
N ASP A 33 6.93 5.34 -6.49
CA ASP A 33 8.38 5.55 -6.42
C ASP A 33 8.73 7.04 -6.36
N ALA A 34 9.54 7.42 -5.40
CA ALA A 34 10.03 8.78 -5.21
C ALA A 34 8.97 9.85 -4.88
N LEU A 35 7.77 9.46 -4.39
CA LEU A 35 6.72 10.40 -4.02
C LEU A 35 7.10 11.21 -2.77
N HIS A 36 7.37 12.49 -2.98
CA HIS A 36 7.61 13.42 -1.88
C HIS A 36 6.29 13.86 -1.22
N PRO A 37 6.14 13.77 0.12
CA PRO A 37 4.87 14.08 0.80
C PRO A 37 4.37 15.52 0.58
N ALA A 38 5.25 16.49 0.35
CA ALA A 38 4.87 17.88 0.07
C ALA A 38 4.22 18.09 -1.31
N ALA A 39 4.30 17.09 -2.22
CA ALA A 39 3.63 17.13 -3.51
C ALA A 39 2.12 16.87 -3.43
N LEU A 40 1.66 16.23 -2.34
CA LEU A 40 0.26 15.83 -2.16
C LEU A 40 -0.65 17.02 -1.85
N SER A 41 -1.61 17.27 -2.72
CA SER A 41 -2.61 18.33 -2.53
C SER A 41 -3.89 18.05 -3.33
N ALA A 42 -4.99 18.75 -3.02
CA ALA A 42 -6.22 18.65 -3.80
C ALA A 42 -6.04 19.06 -5.27
N ARG A 43 -5.01 19.83 -5.60
CA ARG A 43 -4.73 20.30 -6.96
C ARG A 43 -3.86 19.31 -7.75
N THR A 44 -2.83 18.76 -7.14
CA THR A 44 -1.83 17.92 -7.82
C THR A 44 -2.17 16.43 -7.79
N SER A 45 -2.97 16.01 -6.81
CA SER A 45 -3.33 14.61 -6.61
C SER A 45 -4.73 14.47 -5.98
N PRO A 46 -5.80 14.88 -6.68
CA PRO A 46 -7.15 14.93 -6.13
C PRO A 46 -7.65 13.55 -5.66
N THR A 47 -7.29 12.47 -6.33
CA THR A 47 -7.66 11.09 -5.96
C THR A 47 -7.00 10.67 -4.65
N LEU A 48 -5.68 10.87 -4.52
CA LEU A 48 -4.95 10.58 -3.29
C LEU A 48 -5.40 11.50 -2.15
N HIS A 49 -5.66 12.77 -2.44
CA HIS A 49 -6.20 13.71 -1.45
C HIS A 49 -7.57 13.28 -0.95
N ALA A 50 -8.45 12.78 -1.81
CA ALA A 50 -9.74 12.22 -1.41
C ALA A 50 -9.57 10.98 -0.51
N LEU A 51 -8.59 10.10 -0.79
CA LEU A 51 -8.24 8.98 0.10
C LEU A 51 -7.77 9.46 1.47
N MET A 52 -6.95 10.52 1.52
CA MET A 52 -6.49 11.11 2.80
C MET A 52 -7.68 11.60 3.64
N GLN A 53 -8.66 12.26 3.02
CA GLN A 53 -9.85 12.77 3.70
C GLN A 53 -10.79 11.66 4.17
N ALA A 54 -10.90 10.57 3.42
CA ALA A 54 -11.76 9.43 3.74
C ALA A 54 -11.14 8.44 4.73
N GLY A 55 -9.83 8.52 4.96
CA GLY A 55 -9.09 7.53 5.71
C GLY A 55 -8.24 8.10 6.86
N ARG A 56 -7.06 7.55 6.99
CA ARG A 56 -6.00 8.02 7.89
C ARG A 56 -4.73 8.24 7.09
N PHE A 57 -3.98 9.27 7.43
CA PHE A 57 -2.71 9.53 6.76
C PHE A 57 -1.67 10.14 7.72
N THR A 58 -0.42 10.02 7.34
CA THR A 58 0.70 10.79 7.87
C THR A 58 1.61 11.22 6.74
N LEU A 59 2.11 12.43 6.80
CA LEU A 59 3.16 12.96 5.91
C LEU A 59 4.54 12.91 6.60
N ASN A 60 4.61 12.26 7.74
CA ASN A 60 5.82 12.09 8.54
C ASN A 60 6.29 10.63 8.54
N GLY A 61 6.33 10.03 7.37
CA GLY A 61 6.95 8.73 7.16
C GLY A 61 8.45 8.85 6.92
N ARG A 62 9.19 7.76 7.18
CA ARG A 62 10.64 7.69 6.98
C ARG A 62 11.05 6.38 6.31
N SER A 63 11.84 6.51 5.25
CA SER A 63 12.52 5.41 4.57
C SER A 63 13.66 4.83 5.41
N VAL A 64 14.21 3.71 4.95
CA VAL A 64 15.44 3.12 5.48
C VAL A 64 16.69 3.86 4.99
N ASP A 65 17.83 3.50 5.55
CA ASP A 65 19.13 3.99 5.13
C ASP A 65 19.95 2.83 4.49
N PRO A 66 20.41 2.98 3.24
CA PRO A 66 20.15 4.08 2.30
C PRO A 66 18.71 4.09 1.74
N PRO A 67 18.16 5.28 1.40
CA PRO A 67 16.80 5.42 0.87
C PRO A 67 16.79 5.15 -0.64
N GLN A 68 16.93 3.87 -0.99
CA GLN A 68 17.04 3.37 -2.37
C GLN A 68 15.97 2.33 -2.66
N THR A 69 15.47 2.31 -3.88
CA THR A 69 14.27 1.56 -4.30
C THR A 69 14.25 0.10 -3.79
N LEU A 70 15.25 -0.71 -4.15
CA LEU A 70 15.22 -2.14 -3.82
C LEU A 70 15.39 -2.39 -2.32
N ILE A 71 16.25 -1.63 -1.65
CA ILE A 71 16.52 -1.75 -0.22
C ILE A 71 15.26 -1.34 0.57
N ALA A 72 14.63 -0.23 0.20
CA ALA A 72 13.42 0.25 0.86
C ALA A 72 12.22 -0.69 0.64
N HIS A 73 12.00 -1.19 -0.59
CA HIS A 73 10.95 -2.16 -0.85
C HIS A 73 11.19 -3.50 -0.13
N THR A 74 12.45 -3.93 0.00
CA THR A 74 12.77 -5.11 0.81
C THR A 74 12.38 -4.89 2.27
N ALA A 75 12.66 -3.72 2.81
CA ALA A 75 12.25 -3.36 4.17
C ALA A 75 10.72 -3.27 4.33
N MET A 76 10.02 -2.71 3.34
CA MET A 76 8.55 -2.67 3.32
C MET A 76 7.93 -4.07 3.38
N LEU A 77 8.38 -4.96 2.50
CA LEU A 77 7.77 -6.26 2.31
C LEU A 77 8.14 -7.24 3.43
N THR A 78 9.38 -7.18 3.92
CA THR A 78 9.83 -8.06 5.01
C THR A 78 9.50 -7.52 6.40
N GLY A 79 9.29 -6.20 6.55
CA GLY A 79 9.16 -5.53 7.84
C GLY A 79 10.47 -5.43 8.61
N LEU A 80 11.61 -5.73 7.97
CA LEU A 80 12.94 -5.76 8.58
C LEU A 80 13.79 -4.58 8.13
N PRO A 81 14.65 -4.03 8.99
CA PRO A 81 15.63 -3.02 8.56
C PRO A 81 16.74 -3.66 7.69
N PRO A 82 17.50 -2.88 6.90
CA PRO A 82 18.54 -3.37 6.00
C PRO A 82 19.56 -4.31 6.67
N ALA A 83 19.88 -4.06 7.93
CA ALA A 83 20.80 -4.91 8.70
C ALA A 83 20.28 -6.34 8.92
N GLN A 84 18.97 -6.58 8.81
CA GLN A 84 18.32 -7.87 9.09
C GLN A 84 17.77 -8.57 7.85
N HIS A 85 17.39 -7.83 6.79
CA HIS A 85 16.90 -8.44 5.55
C HIS A 85 18.02 -8.77 4.56
N ASP A 86 19.25 -8.29 4.80
CA ASP A 86 20.48 -8.60 4.07
C ASP A 86 20.58 -8.08 2.64
N LYS A 87 19.60 -7.38 2.10
CA LYS A 87 19.72 -6.68 0.80
C LYS A 87 20.46 -5.36 1.00
N ARG A 88 21.73 -5.32 0.54
CA ARG A 88 22.67 -4.22 0.80
C ARG A 88 22.89 -3.31 -0.41
N ASP A 89 22.58 -3.81 -1.59
CA ASP A 89 22.73 -3.10 -2.85
C ASP A 89 21.34 -2.82 -3.49
N ASN A 90 21.32 -1.92 -4.45
CA ASN A 90 20.09 -1.50 -5.14
C ASN A 90 19.96 -2.17 -6.52
N ASP A 91 20.55 -3.35 -6.71
CA ASP A 91 20.54 -4.09 -7.97
C ASP A 91 20.10 -5.54 -7.80
N TRP A 92 19.51 -6.10 -8.84
CA TRP A 92 19.17 -7.51 -8.98
C TRP A 92 18.87 -7.80 -10.45
N ARG A 93 19.26 -9.00 -10.91
CA ARG A 93 19.03 -9.46 -12.27
C ARG A 93 18.31 -10.80 -12.29
N PRO A 94 17.49 -11.09 -13.32
CA PRO A 94 16.88 -12.40 -13.49
C PRO A 94 17.94 -13.52 -13.47
N GLY A 95 17.66 -14.55 -12.65
CA GLY A 95 18.58 -15.67 -12.41
C GLY A 95 19.41 -15.57 -11.13
N GLU A 96 19.47 -14.39 -10.49
CA GLU A 96 20.07 -14.23 -9.18
C GLU A 96 19.10 -14.68 -8.08
N PRO A 97 19.60 -15.03 -6.86
CA PRO A 97 18.74 -15.39 -5.75
C PRO A 97 17.72 -14.29 -5.40
N GLN A 98 16.50 -14.70 -5.12
CA GLN A 98 15.42 -13.85 -4.67
C GLN A 98 15.39 -13.73 -3.14
N VAL A 99 14.48 -12.90 -2.62
CA VAL A 99 14.31 -12.67 -1.18
C VAL A 99 14.05 -13.99 -0.44
N ALA A 100 14.92 -14.29 0.53
CA ALA A 100 14.80 -15.50 1.37
C ALA A 100 13.96 -15.27 2.64
N LYS A 101 13.74 -14.02 3.03
CA LYS A 101 12.95 -13.69 4.22
C LYS A 101 11.45 -13.70 3.88
N PRO A 102 10.58 -14.15 4.81
CA PRO A 102 9.14 -14.04 4.62
C PRO A 102 8.71 -12.59 4.39
N THR A 103 7.79 -12.39 3.46
CA THR A 103 7.27 -11.11 3.03
C THR A 103 5.81 -10.93 3.42
N LEU A 104 5.24 -9.78 3.16
CA LEU A 104 3.81 -9.55 3.32
C LEU A 104 2.95 -10.41 2.38
N PHE A 105 3.51 -10.94 1.26
CA PHE A 105 2.80 -11.90 0.41
C PHE A 105 2.61 -13.24 1.13
N ASP A 106 3.60 -13.69 1.90
CA ASP A 106 3.48 -14.89 2.73
C ASP A 106 2.35 -14.72 3.77
N ASP A 107 2.30 -13.54 4.42
CA ASP A 107 1.23 -13.23 5.39
C ASP A 107 -0.15 -13.19 4.72
N ALA A 108 -0.27 -12.56 3.56
CA ALA A 108 -1.52 -12.48 2.81
C ALA A 108 -2.00 -13.88 2.36
N ARG A 109 -1.09 -14.70 1.86
CA ARG A 109 -1.41 -16.07 1.45
C ARG A 109 -1.88 -16.94 2.62
N GLN A 110 -1.24 -16.82 3.79
CA GLN A 110 -1.69 -17.47 5.01
C GLN A 110 -3.09 -17.03 5.46
N ALA A 111 -3.47 -15.78 5.18
CA ALA A 111 -4.80 -15.25 5.45
C ALA A 111 -5.84 -15.60 4.34
N GLY A 112 -5.46 -16.44 3.36
CA GLY A 112 -6.34 -16.95 2.31
C GLY A 112 -6.52 -16.03 1.11
N TYR A 113 -5.63 -15.05 0.92
CA TYR A 113 -5.65 -14.20 -0.28
C TYR A 113 -4.94 -14.88 -1.45
N ARG A 114 -5.48 -14.68 -2.65
CA ARG A 114 -4.69 -14.75 -3.86
C ARG A 114 -3.87 -13.46 -3.96
N THR A 115 -2.61 -13.59 -4.38
CA THR A 115 -1.63 -12.50 -4.29
C THR A 115 -1.14 -12.07 -5.67
N ALA A 116 -0.90 -10.77 -5.84
CA ALA A 116 -0.32 -10.22 -7.06
C ALA A 116 0.76 -9.17 -6.75
N PHE A 117 1.81 -9.16 -7.57
CA PHE A 117 2.87 -8.16 -7.53
C PHE A 117 3.16 -7.63 -8.93
N TYR A 118 2.80 -6.37 -9.17
CA TYR A 118 3.13 -5.67 -10.40
C TYR A 118 4.11 -4.53 -10.12
N PHE A 119 5.15 -4.45 -10.91
CA PHE A 119 6.24 -3.50 -10.64
C PHE A 119 6.81 -2.93 -11.95
N SER A 120 7.26 -1.68 -11.90
CA SER A 120 7.78 -0.95 -13.07
C SER A 120 9.30 -0.99 -13.22
N LYS A 121 10.04 -1.52 -12.23
CA LYS A 121 11.50 -1.66 -12.28
C LYS A 121 11.92 -3.13 -12.21
N PRO A 122 12.71 -3.67 -13.18
CA PRO A 122 13.11 -5.09 -13.21
C PRO A 122 13.76 -5.59 -11.92
N LYS A 123 14.55 -4.77 -11.24
CA LYS A 123 15.22 -5.14 -9.98
C LYS A 123 14.25 -5.54 -8.85
N LEU A 124 12.99 -5.10 -8.90
CA LEU A 124 11.97 -5.51 -7.92
C LEU A 124 11.55 -6.98 -8.07
N GLY A 125 11.91 -7.65 -9.17
CA GLY A 125 11.80 -9.09 -9.31
C GLY A 125 12.55 -9.89 -8.22
N TYR A 126 13.51 -9.29 -7.54
CA TYR A 126 14.13 -9.82 -6.31
C TYR A 126 13.10 -10.21 -5.25
N LEU A 127 12.00 -9.45 -5.16
CA LEU A 127 10.98 -9.59 -4.11
C LEU A 127 9.89 -10.61 -4.44
N VAL A 128 9.93 -11.20 -5.63
CA VAL A 128 9.02 -12.28 -6.02
C VAL A 128 9.45 -13.57 -5.34
N ASN A 129 8.55 -14.18 -4.58
CA ASN A 129 8.76 -15.48 -3.94
C ASN A 129 7.58 -16.41 -4.25
N ALA A 130 7.60 -17.63 -3.71
CA ALA A 130 6.55 -18.63 -3.94
C ALA A 130 5.15 -18.21 -3.41
N ALA A 131 5.06 -17.15 -2.60
CA ALA A 131 3.79 -16.63 -2.12
C ALA A 131 3.15 -15.60 -3.07
N VAL A 132 3.77 -15.26 -4.19
CA VAL A 132 3.22 -14.41 -5.25
C VAL A 132 2.58 -15.29 -6.32
N ASP A 133 1.24 -15.23 -6.45
CA ASP A 133 0.49 -16.03 -7.43
C ASP A 133 0.50 -15.44 -8.84
N GLU A 134 0.48 -14.10 -8.94
CA GLU A 134 0.54 -13.37 -10.21
C GLU A 134 1.58 -12.25 -10.12
N GLN A 135 2.37 -12.09 -11.17
CA GLN A 135 3.37 -11.02 -11.24
C GLN A 135 3.51 -10.47 -12.65
N GLY A 136 4.00 -9.25 -12.74
CA GLY A 136 4.31 -8.64 -14.02
C GLY A 136 5.24 -7.45 -13.90
N LEU A 137 6.24 -7.40 -14.80
CA LEU A 137 6.98 -6.17 -15.06
C LEU A 137 6.10 -5.28 -15.95
N ALA A 138 5.73 -4.12 -15.45
CA ALA A 138 4.82 -3.19 -16.11
C ALA A 138 5.38 -1.75 -16.03
N PRO A 139 6.27 -1.37 -16.96
CA PRO A 139 6.90 -0.05 -16.96
C PRO A 139 5.91 1.12 -16.98
N ASP A 140 4.74 0.92 -17.60
CA ASP A 140 3.62 1.90 -17.70
C ASP A 140 2.75 1.96 -16.45
N GLY A 141 3.19 1.33 -15.36
CA GLY A 141 2.55 1.41 -14.04
C GLY A 141 1.59 0.27 -13.71
N GLY A 142 1.39 -0.74 -14.56
CA GLY A 142 0.70 -2.00 -14.22
C GLY A 142 -0.75 -1.89 -13.75
N ILE A 143 -1.42 -0.77 -14.03
CA ILE A 143 -2.75 -0.47 -13.46
C ILE A 143 -3.82 -1.40 -14.03
N GLU A 144 -3.88 -1.62 -15.34
CA GLU A 144 -4.88 -2.51 -15.94
C GLU A 144 -4.75 -3.97 -15.53
N PRO A 145 -3.55 -4.58 -15.49
CA PRO A 145 -3.39 -5.93 -14.93
C PRO A 145 -3.89 -6.03 -13.48
N VAL A 146 -3.61 -5.04 -12.64
CA VAL A 146 -4.10 -5.04 -11.24
C VAL A 146 -5.62 -4.87 -11.18
N ARG A 147 -6.22 -4.04 -12.03
CA ARG A 147 -7.68 -3.96 -12.14
C ARG A 147 -8.30 -5.29 -12.54
N ALA A 148 -7.74 -5.95 -13.56
CA ALA A 148 -8.18 -7.28 -13.99
C ALA A 148 -8.06 -8.30 -12.86
N PHE A 149 -6.96 -8.26 -12.09
CA PHE A 149 -6.77 -9.11 -10.91
C PHE A 149 -7.88 -8.92 -9.87
N PHE A 150 -8.31 -7.68 -9.61
CA PHE A 150 -9.39 -7.42 -8.66
C PHE A 150 -10.79 -7.77 -9.19
N ARG A 151 -11.02 -7.93 -10.49
CA ARG A 151 -12.33 -8.37 -11.04
C ARG A 151 -12.68 -9.81 -10.75
N ALA A 152 -11.67 -10.65 -10.47
CA ALA A 152 -11.92 -12.05 -10.16
C ALA A 152 -12.41 -12.23 -8.70
N GLU A 153 -13.17 -13.30 -8.44
CA GLU A 153 -13.77 -13.60 -7.15
C GLU A 153 -12.74 -13.98 -6.06
N GLY A 154 -13.17 -13.99 -4.79
CA GLY A 154 -12.39 -14.38 -3.63
C GLY A 154 -11.53 -13.25 -3.06
N LYS A 155 -10.81 -13.54 -1.98
CA LYS A 155 -9.92 -12.57 -1.33
C LYS A 155 -8.73 -12.23 -2.22
N ARG A 156 -8.44 -10.94 -2.41
CA ARG A 156 -7.39 -10.43 -3.31
C ARG A 156 -6.45 -9.47 -2.59
N PHE A 157 -5.17 -9.75 -2.70
CA PHE A 157 -4.10 -8.88 -2.21
C PHE A 157 -3.18 -8.53 -3.38
N ALA A 158 -3.01 -7.24 -3.66
CA ALA A 158 -2.06 -6.78 -4.67
C ALA A 158 -1.11 -5.72 -4.10
N PHE A 159 0.16 -5.83 -4.48
CA PHE A 159 1.14 -4.77 -4.35
C PHE A 159 1.46 -4.23 -5.74
N LEU A 160 1.28 -2.92 -5.93
CA LEU A 160 1.56 -2.20 -7.16
C LEU A 160 2.68 -1.19 -6.93
N HIS A 161 3.73 -1.29 -7.72
CA HIS A 161 4.80 -0.30 -7.78
C HIS A 161 4.66 0.54 -9.05
N VAL A 162 4.54 1.86 -8.88
CA VAL A 162 4.40 2.83 -9.97
C VAL A 162 5.64 3.72 -9.99
N SER A 163 6.33 3.80 -11.13
CA SER A 163 7.42 4.75 -11.37
C SER A 163 6.93 5.96 -12.18
N GLY A 164 7.83 6.91 -12.41
CA GLY A 164 7.58 8.16 -13.14
C GLY A 164 8.19 9.35 -12.42
N LEU A 165 7.83 9.53 -11.15
CA LEU A 165 8.28 10.67 -10.35
C LEU A 165 9.80 10.71 -10.14
N GLU A 166 10.48 9.55 -10.05
CA GLU A 166 11.94 9.52 -9.92
C GLU A 166 12.62 10.15 -11.13
N TRP A 167 12.12 9.89 -12.35
CA TRP A 167 12.67 10.48 -13.56
C TRP A 167 12.32 11.95 -13.68
N ALA A 168 11.07 12.33 -13.45
CA ALA A 168 10.69 13.74 -13.44
C ALA A 168 11.49 14.54 -12.38
N GLY A 169 11.70 13.96 -11.19
CA GLY A 169 12.54 14.56 -10.15
C GLY A 169 14.00 14.65 -10.52
N GLY A 170 14.57 13.61 -11.18
CA GLY A 170 15.95 13.59 -11.62
C GLY A 170 16.24 14.57 -12.77
N ASP A 171 15.31 14.72 -13.70
CA ASP A 171 15.49 15.58 -14.87
C ASP A 171 15.16 17.06 -14.57
N TYR A 172 14.11 17.32 -13.81
CA TYR A 172 13.56 18.69 -13.62
C TYR A 172 13.64 19.18 -12.16
N GLY A 173 13.91 18.29 -11.22
CA GLY A 173 13.93 18.56 -9.78
C GLY A 173 12.66 18.12 -9.05
N TRP A 174 12.84 17.65 -7.80
CA TRP A 174 11.72 17.32 -6.92
C TRP A 174 10.88 18.56 -6.63
N LEU A 175 9.56 18.40 -6.72
CA LEU A 175 8.55 19.45 -6.55
C LEU A 175 8.55 20.52 -7.67
N SER A 176 9.28 20.31 -8.77
CA SER A 176 9.17 21.16 -9.98
C SER A 176 7.76 21.06 -10.60
N PRO A 177 7.37 21.99 -11.45
CA PRO A 177 6.12 21.88 -12.20
C PRO A 177 5.96 20.55 -12.93
N GLU A 178 7.01 20.06 -13.58
CA GLU A 178 7.05 18.79 -14.35
C GLU A 178 6.86 17.58 -13.43
N TYR A 179 7.49 17.58 -12.26
CA TYR A 179 7.30 16.55 -11.24
C TYR A 179 5.85 16.53 -10.74
N LEU A 180 5.25 17.69 -10.51
CA LEU A 180 3.86 17.81 -10.06
C LEU A 180 2.88 17.42 -11.18
N GLU A 181 3.19 17.69 -12.44
CA GLU A 181 2.40 17.26 -13.59
C GLU A 181 2.42 15.73 -13.75
N GLU A 182 3.59 15.09 -13.61
CA GLU A 182 3.69 13.62 -13.59
C GLU A 182 2.89 13.02 -12.43
N LEU A 183 2.93 13.62 -11.24
CA LEU A 183 2.10 13.17 -10.12
C LEU A 183 0.60 13.26 -10.48
N THR A 184 0.18 14.34 -11.12
CA THR A 184 -1.22 14.51 -11.55
C THR A 184 -1.62 13.43 -12.56
N ALA A 185 -0.74 13.06 -13.48
CA ALA A 185 -0.98 12.00 -14.44
C ALA A 185 -1.06 10.61 -13.75
N ILE A 186 -0.18 10.32 -12.79
CA ILE A 186 -0.22 9.09 -11.99
C ILE A 186 -1.53 9.02 -11.18
N ASP A 187 -1.90 10.10 -10.49
CA ASP A 187 -3.12 10.18 -9.69
C ASP A 187 -4.39 9.90 -10.51
N ALA A 188 -4.46 10.48 -11.71
CA ALA A 188 -5.58 10.26 -12.62
C ALA A 188 -5.67 8.81 -13.11
N ARG A 189 -4.53 8.16 -13.37
CA ARG A 189 -4.47 6.74 -13.76
C ARG A 189 -4.84 5.79 -12.61
N LEU A 190 -4.60 6.16 -11.36
CA LEU A 190 -4.95 5.35 -10.18
C LEU A 190 -6.44 5.40 -9.84
N ALA A 191 -7.17 6.44 -10.21
CA ALA A 191 -8.57 6.61 -9.87
C ALA A 191 -9.44 5.40 -10.26
N PRO A 192 -9.44 4.90 -11.51
CA PRO A 192 -10.23 3.74 -11.90
C PRO A 192 -9.83 2.43 -11.20
N LEU A 193 -8.57 2.29 -10.78
CA LEU A 193 -8.14 1.14 -9.97
C LEU A 193 -8.74 1.20 -8.56
N PHE A 194 -8.72 2.37 -7.93
CA PHE A 194 -9.30 2.53 -6.59
C PHE A 194 -10.81 2.30 -6.60
N ASP A 195 -11.50 2.71 -7.68
CA ASP A 195 -12.93 2.45 -7.84
C ASP A 195 -13.22 0.95 -8.01
N GLU A 196 -12.40 0.23 -8.78
CA GLU A 196 -12.50 -1.23 -8.93
C GLU A 196 -12.37 -1.95 -7.58
N VAL A 197 -11.38 -1.54 -6.76
CA VAL A 197 -11.16 -2.12 -5.42
C VAL A 197 -12.34 -1.80 -4.49
N ARG A 198 -12.88 -0.58 -4.53
CA ARG A 198 -14.04 -0.17 -3.69
C ARG A 198 -15.31 -0.96 -4.00
N GLN A 199 -15.51 -1.36 -5.25
CA GLN A 199 -16.70 -2.10 -5.69
C GLN A 199 -16.72 -3.55 -5.19
N ARG A 200 -15.66 -4.04 -4.60
CA ARG A 200 -15.52 -5.44 -4.19
C ARG A 200 -16.07 -5.78 -2.78
N GLY A 201 -16.80 -4.90 -2.12
CA GLY A 201 -17.30 -5.12 -0.77
C GLY A 201 -16.37 -4.58 0.30
N SER A 202 -15.75 -5.43 1.14
CA SER A 202 -14.80 -4.96 2.14
C SER A 202 -13.42 -4.76 1.52
N PHE A 203 -12.85 -3.56 1.71
CA PHE A 203 -11.59 -3.20 1.09
C PHE A 203 -10.68 -2.38 2.00
N ALA A 204 -9.38 -2.44 1.69
CA ALA A 204 -8.36 -1.53 2.20
C ALA A 204 -7.40 -1.11 1.07
N ILE A 205 -7.10 0.17 1.00
CA ILE A 205 -6.13 0.77 0.08
C ILE A 205 -5.05 1.44 0.93
N VAL A 206 -3.80 1.10 0.68
CA VAL A 206 -2.63 1.70 1.30
C VAL A 206 -1.78 2.34 0.22
N VAL A 207 -1.43 3.61 0.36
CA VAL A 207 -0.51 4.31 -0.55
C VAL A 207 0.67 4.84 0.23
N THR A 208 1.88 4.60 -0.28
CA THR A 208 3.13 5.09 0.29
C THR A 208 4.17 5.31 -0.80
N SER A 209 5.40 5.56 -0.40
CA SER A 209 6.59 5.66 -1.25
C SER A 209 7.74 4.90 -0.61
N ASP A 210 8.78 4.66 -1.36
CA ASP A 210 10.03 4.02 -0.93
C ASP A 210 11.09 5.04 -0.49
N HIS A 211 11.15 6.17 -1.16
CA HIS A 211 11.99 7.33 -0.85
C HIS A 211 11.39 8.60 -1.45
N ALA A 212 12.01 9.74 -1.19
CA ALA A 212 11.81 10.98 -1.93
C ALA A 212 13.17 11.45 -2.48
N GLY A 213 13.32 12.75 -2.74
CA GLY A 213 14.55 13.34 -3.22
C GLY A 213 14.58 14.85 -2.96
N HIS A 214 15.65 15.50 -3.42
CA HIS A 214 15.84 16.94 -3.30
C HIS A 214 16.65 17.49 -4.48
N GLY A 215 16.38 18.71 -4.92
CA GLY A 215 16.96 19.21 -6.16
C GLY A 215 16.69 18.20 -7.28
N THR A 216 17.72 17.66 -7.92
CA THR A 216 17.65 16.56 -8.90
C THR A 216 18.26 15.26 -8.39
N LEU A 217 18.48 15.11 -7.07
CA LEU A 217 19.17 13.97 -6.47
C LEU A 217 18.25 13.16 -5.56
N HIS A 218 18.49 11.84 -5.49
CA HIS A 218 17.88 10.91 -4.55
C HIS A 218 18.89 9.85 -4.10
N GLY A 219 18.49 9.00 -3.13
CA GLY A 219 19.33 7.91 -2.65
C GLY A 219 20.54 8.34 -1.83
N THR A 220 20.60 9.62 -1.46
CA THR A 220 21.67 10.21 -0.64
C THR A 220 21.25 10.32 0.83
N ASN A 221 22.18 10.76 1.71
CA ASN A 221 21.88 10.99 3.13
C ASN A 221 21.17 12.33 3.42
N HIS A 222 20.72 13.07 2.39
CA HIS A 222 19.96 14.30 2.58
C HIS A 222 18.61 14.01 3.23
N PRO A 223 18.17 14.79 4.23
CA PRO A 223 16.94 14.50 5.00
C PRO A 223 15.68 14.36 4.15
N GLU A 224 15.55 15.12 3.05
CA GLU A 224 14.39 15.05 2.16
C GLU A 224 14.24 13.68 1.49
N ASN A 225 15.34 12.97 1.22
CA ASN A 225 15.30 11.67 0.56
C ASN A 225 14.58 10.60 1.39
N TYR A 226 14.51 10.79 2.70
CA TYR A 226 13.87 9.84 3.62
C TYR A 226 12.38 10.10 3.84
N LYS A 227 11.84 11.24 3.40
CA LYS A 227 10.46 11.63 3.67
C LYS A 227 9.46 10.79 2.89
N LEU A 228 8.46 10.26 3.56
CA LEU A 228 7.43 9.41 2.97
C LEU A 228 6.03 9.86 3.39
N PRO A 229 5.03 9.79 2.49
CA PRO A 229 3.63 9.76 2.90
C PRO A 229 3.21 8.33 3.26
N LEU A 230 2.18 8.20 4.08
CA LEU A 230 1.40 6.98 4.25
C LEU A 230 -0.07 7.38 4.28
N ILE A 231 -0.87 6.76 3.40
CA ILE A 231 -2.32 6.92 3.33
C ILE A 231 -2.95 5.54 3.51
N VAL A 232 -3.97 5.43 4.35
CA VAL A 232 -4.71 4.18 4.60
C VAL A 232 -6.19 4.49 4.54
N ALA A 233 -6.89 3.96 3.58
CA ALA A 233 -8.34 4.11 3.43
C ALA A 233 -9.01 2.75 3.25
N GLY A 234 -10.26 2.62 3.68
CA GLY A 234 -11.02 1.39 3.57
C GLY A 234 -12.33 1.45 4.33
N ASN A 235 -13.17 0.46 4.12
CA ASN A 235 -14.44 0.28 4.81
C ASN A 235 -14.41 -0.88 5.82
N VAL A 236 -13.21 -1.32 6.22
CA VAL A 236 -13.03 -2.29 7.30
C VAL A 236 -13.53 -1.72 8.64
N ALA A 237 -13.91 -2.58 9.58
CA ALA A 237 -14.50 -2.17 10.85
C ALA A 237 -13.65 -1.14 11.62
N GLN A 238 -12.32 -1.23 11.52
CA GLN A 238 -11.42 -0.27 12.14
C GLN A 238 -10.12 -0.11 11.35
N LEU A 239 -9.88 1.08 10.82
CA LEU A 239 -8.56 1.39 10.24
C LEU A 239 -7.50 1.46 11.34
N PRO A 240 -6.29 0.90 11.11
CA PRO A 240 -5.18 0.96 12.06
C PRO A 240 -4.85 2.40 12.47
N ARG A 241 -4.59 2.59 13.76
CA ARG A 241 -4.08 3.89 14.24
C ARG A 241 -2.66 4.10 13.74
N LEU A 242 -2.41 5.26 13.14
CA LEU A 242 -1.08 5.67 12.77
C LEU A 242 -0.35 6.31 13.96
N PRO A 243 0.98 6.18 14.06
CA PRO A 243 1.74 6.79 15.14
C PRO A 243 1.66 8.33 15.10
N LYS A 244 1.71 8.97 16.26
CA LYS A 244 1.79 10.44 16.36
C LYS A 244 3.15 10.99 15.91
N GLY A 245 4.21 10.17 15.98
CA GLY A 245 5.56 10.50 15.54
C GLY A 245 5.86 9.99 14.13
N THR A 246 7.14 9.79 13.85
CA THR A 246 7.59 9.29 12.56
C THR A 246 7.15 7.84 12.36
N TRP A 247 6.57 7.54 11.19
CA TRP A 247 6.22 6.20 10.77
C TRP A 247 7.38 5.59 9.97
N PRO A 248 8.01 4.49 10.44
CA PRO A 248 9.06 3.84 9.68
C PRO A 248 8.46 2.98 8.56
N VAL A 249 9.09 2.96 7.39
CA VAL A 249 8.64 2.17 6.24
C VAL A 249 8.59 0.66 6.53
N THR A 250 9.42 0.16 7.42
CA THR A 250 9.38 -1.22 7.94
C THR A 250 8.05 -1.56 8.64
N GLY A 251 7.30 -0.57 9.06
CA GLY A 251 5.97 -0.73 9.66
C GLY A 251 4.88 -1.18 8.67
N LEU A 252 5.14 -1.14 7.35
CA LEU A 252 4.15 -1.47 6.32
C LEU A 252 3.63 -2.90 6.45
N ARG A 253 4.52 -3.89 6.60
CA ARG A 253 4.11 -5.30 6.75
C ARG A 253 3.16 -5.50 7.92
N SER A 254 3.48 -4.94 9.10
CA SER A 254 2.62 -5.02 10.28
C SER A 254 1.27 -4.31 10.10
N LEU A 255 1.26 -3.18 9.39
CA LEU A 255 0.05 -2.44 9.09
C LEU A 255 -0.87 -3.22 8.16
N VAL A 256 -0.33 -3.77 7.07
CA VAL A 256 -1.08 -4.58 6.10
C VAL A 256 -1.66 -5.84 6.75
N ARG A 257 -0.91 -6.53 7.61
CA ARG A 257 -1.42 -7.68 8.37
C ARG A 257 -2.68 -7.34 9.18
N LYS A 258 -2.73 -6.16 9.81
CA LYS A 258 -3.92 -5.72 10.57
C LYS A 258 -5.14 -5.42 9.69
N LEU A 259 -4.94 -5.10 8.42
CA LEU A 259 -6.02 -4.88 7.46
C LEU A 259 -6.55 -6.19 6.87
N ALA A 260 -5.69 -7.22 6.83
CA ALA A 260 -5.97 -8.54 6.26
C ALA A 260 -6.49 -9.58 7.29
N GLN A 261 -6.51 -9.25 8.55
CA GLN A 261 -6.99 -10.07 9.68
C GLN A 261 -8.30 -9.53 10.26
#